data_507cda5b92d43f681bfbdfea9512886b
#
_entry.id   507cda5b92d43f681bfbdfea9512886b
#
_cell.length_a   1.000
_cell.length_b   1.000
_cell.length_c   1.000
_cell.angle_alpha   90.00
_cell.angle_beta   90.00
_cell.angle_gamma   90.00
#
_symmetry.space_group_name_H-M   'P 1'
#
loop_
_entity.id
_entity.type
_entity.pdbx_description
1 polymer ?
#
loop_
_entity_poly.entity_id
_entity_poly.type
_entity_poly.pdbx_seq_one_letter_code
_entity_poly.pdbx_strand_id
1 'polypeptide(L)'
;MIIQVYNWSHIESYTKDLPGHFVTVRVIPAAPLGLEDNTFAQECCNRWNADVHGPCAAIDEVEFLGEKYPGVVLNAHLNVSDGIHEELLVGFIRDAIDGAMTFWGWFLEQQETKG
;
A
#
# COMPACT_ATOMS: atom_id res chain seq x y z
N MET A 1 -11.25 -4.61 -4.26
CA MET A 1 -10.12 -4.29 -3.36
C MET A 1 -9.73 -5.55 -2.60
N ILE A 2 -8.45 -5.88 -2.63
CA ILE A 2 -7.91 -7.03 -1.92
C ILE A 2 -7.02 -6.50 -0.80
N ILE A 3 -7.25 -7.01 0.41
CA ILE A 3 -6.48 -6.64 1.59
C ILE A 3 -5.69 -7.85 2.03
N GLN A 4 -4.37 -7.72 2.11
CA GLN A 4 -3.48 -8.79 2.52
C GLN A 4 -2.74 -8.36 3.77
N VAL A 5 -2.65 -9.26 4.75
CA VAL A 5 -1.90 -9.02 5.97
C VAL A 5 -0.82 -10.09 6.09
N TYR A 6 0.42 -9.66 6.19
CA TYR A 6 1.58 -10.55 6.27
C TYR A 6 2.31 -10.36 7.58
N ASN A 7 2.84 -11.46 8.10
CA ASN A 7 3.76 -11.41 9.23
C ASN A 7 5.10 -11.96 8.73
N TRP A 8 6.15 -11.14 8.82
CA TRP A 8 7.48 -11.50 8.35
C TRP A 8 8.45 -11.56 9.52
N SER A 9 9.36 -12.52 9.47
CA SER A 9 10.47 -12.54 10.43
C SER A 9 11.62 -11.61 10.00
N HIS A 10 11.73 -11.28 8.71
CA HIS A 10 12.68 -10.31 8.18
C HIS A 10 12.26 -9.94 6.75
N ILE A 11 12.74 -8.78 6.27
CA ILE A 11 12.56 -8.34 4.90
C ILE A 11 13.89 -8.52 4.18
N GLU A 12 13.99 -9.53 3.33
CA GLU A 12 15.25 -9.93 2.70
C GLU A 12 15.78 -8.95 1.65
N SER A 13 14.91 -8.37 0.85
CA SER A 13 15.34 -7.66 -0.36
C SER A 13 15.96 -6.29 -0.11
N TYR A 14 15.54 -5.58 0.95
CA TYR A 14 15.99 -4.22 1.20
C TYR A 14 16.63 -4.02 2.57
N THR A 15 16.47 -4.96 3.48
CA THR A 15 16.84 -4.79 4.87
C THR A 15 17.50 -6.01 5.46
N LYS A 16 18.46 -6.58 4.74
CA LYS A 16 19.19 -7.76 5.21
C LYS A 16 19.77 -7.62 6.61
N ASP A 17 20.12 -6.38 6.97
CA ASP A 17 20.75 -6.07 8.23
C ASP A 17 19.78 -5.61 9.31
N LEU A 18 18.46 -5.60 9.03
CA LEU A 18 17.44 -5.22 9.98
C LEU A 18 16.68 -6.46 10.46
N PRO A 19 17.18 -7.15 11.49
CA PRO A 19 16.44 -8.27 12.06
C PRO A 19 15.18 -7.76 12.76
N GLY A 20 14.13 -8.54 12.71
CA GLY A 20 12.91 -8.20 13.41
C GLY A 20 11.69 -8.86 12.81
N HIS A 21 10.59 -8.67 13.48
CA HIS A 21 9.28 -9.13 13.01
C HIS A 21 8.46 -7.93 12.57
N PHE A 22 7.87 -8.03 11.39
CA PHE A 22 7.04 -6.96 10.83
C PHE A 22 5.67 -7.49 10.48
N VAL A 23 4.66 -6.66 10.69
CA VAL A 23 3.33 -6.88 10.13
C VAL A 23 3.16 -5.90 8.99
N THR A 24 2.77 -6.40 7.82
CA THR A 24 2.52 -5.58 6.64
C THR A 24 1.07 -5.71 6.24
N VAL A 25 0.42 -4.56 6.03
CA VAL A 25 -0.90 -4.50 5.43
C VAL A 25 -0.73 -3.99 4.01
N ARG A 26 -1.14 -4.78 3.04
CA ARG A 26 -1.08 -4.44 1.62
C ARG A 26 -2.50 -4.36 1.07
N VAL A 27 -2.84 -3.22 0.45
CA VAL A 27 -4.15 -3.01 -0.17
C VAL A 27 -3.97 -2.90 -1.66
N ILE A 28 -4.62 -3.78 -2.40
CA ILE A 28 -4.50 -3.93 -3.84
C ILE A 28 -5.80 -3.47 -4.50
N PRO A 29 -5.74 -2.75 -5.63
CA PRO A 29 -6.95 -2.27 -6.31
C PRO A 29 -7.79 -3.43 -6.86
N ALA A 30 -9.06 -3.14 -7.10
CA ALA A 30 -9.98 -4.12 -7.68
C ALA A 30 -9.80 -4.29 -9.18
N ALA A 31 -9.13 -3.36 -9.85
CA ALA A 31 -8.91 -3.38 -11.29
C ALA A 31 -7.52 -2.85 -11.62
N PRO A 32 -6.89 -3.33 -12.72
CA PRO A 32 -5.59 -2.83 -13.14
C PRO A 32 -5.67 -1.41 -13.67
N LEU A 33 -4.53 -0.69 -13.60
CA LEU A 33 -4.39 0.61 -14.26
C LEU A 33 -4.16 0.41 -15.75
N GLY A 34 -4.64 1.35 -16.54
CA GLY A 34 -4.22 1.44 -17.94
C GLY A 34 -2.75 1.86 -18.04
N LEU A 35 -2.05 1.38 -19.06
CA LEU A 35 -0.63 1.71 -19.24
C LEU A 35 -0.41 3.21 -19.46
N GLU A 36 -1.35 3.88 -20.10
CA GLU A 36 -1.29 5.32 -20.36
C GLU A 36 -1.39 6.16 -19.09
N ASP A 37 -1.90 5.60 -18.01
CA ASP A 37 -2.08 6.30 -16.75
C ASP A 37 -0.89 6.14 -15.79
N ASN A 38 0.14 5.41 -16.20
CA ASN A 38 1.23 5.04 -15.31
C ASN A 38 2.00 6.26 -14.79
N THR A 39 2.31 7.22 -15.64
CA THR A 39 3.03 8.44 -15.23
C THR A 39 2.18 9.27 -14.27
N PHE A 40 0.91 9.45 -14.57
CA PHE A 40 -0.02 10.17 -13.70
C PHE A 40 -0.14 9.48 -12.34
N ALA A 41 -0.30 8.17 -12.34
CA ALA A 41 -0.40 7.40 -11.11
C ALA A 41 0.88 7.51 -10.26
N GLN A 42 2.05 7.51 -10.91
CA GLN A 42 3.32 7.68 -10.21
C GLN A 42 3.41 9.06 -9.54
N GLU A 43 2.98 10.10 -10.23
CA GLU A 43 2.94 11.45 -9.66
C GLU A 43 2.02 11.53 -8.45
N CYS A 44 0.85 10.90 -8.53
CA CYS A 44 -0.09 10.85 -7.41
C CYS A 44 0.50 10.10 -6.22
N CYS A 45 1.16 8.97 -6.46
CA CYS A 45 1.83 8.23 -5.38
C CYS A 45 2.91 9.09 -4.71
N ASN A 46 3.72 9.80 -5.49
CA ASN A 46 4.76 10.66 -4.94
C ASN A 46 4.18 11.78 -4.09
N ARG A 47 3.11 12.42 -4.55
CA ARG A 47 2.44 13.48 -3.79
C ARG A 47 1.84 12.95 -2.49
N TRP A 48 1.17 11.81 -2.56
CA TRP A 48 0.60 11.16 -1.38
C TRP A 48 1.68 10.86 -0.35
N ASN A 49 2.77 10.22 -0.77
CA ASN A 49 3.85 9.83 0.13
C ASN A 49 4.55 11.03 0.76
N ALA A 50 4.61 12.17 0.06
CA ALA A 50 5.23 13.39 0.58
C ALA A 50 4.36 14.08 1.62
N ASP A 51 3.04 14.05 1.45
CA ASP A 51 2.12 14.86 2.25
C ASP A 51 1.38 14.10 3.35
N VAL A 52 1.36 12.77 3.30
CA VAL A 52 0.53 11.95 4.18
C VAL A 52 1.39 10.96 4.96
N HIS A 53 1.15 10.87 6.26
CA HIS A 53 1.78 9.90 7.15
C HIS A 53 0.91 8.65 7.29
N GLY A 54 0.58 8.04 6.18
CA GLY A 54 -0.24 6.85 6.16
C GLY A 54 0.46 5.72 5.41
N PRO A 55 -0.30 4.76 4.87
CA PRO A 55 0.31 3.73 4.04
C PRO A 55 1.01 4.36 2.84
N CYS A 56 2.14 3.79 2.46
CA CYS A 56 2.89 4.24 1.29
C CYS A 56 2.22 3.74 0.03
N ALA A 57 2.11 4.62 -0.98
CA ALA A 57 1.56 4.27 -2.28
C ALA A 57 2.69 4.04 -3.27
N ALA A 58 2.56 2.99 -4.08
CA ALA A 58 3.55 2.67 -5.11
C ALA A 58 2.87 1.93 -6.25
N ILE A 59 3.50 2.00 -7.42
CA ILE A 59 3.05 1.19 -8.54
C ILE A 59 3.81 -0.13 -8.49
N ASP A 60 3.08 -1.22 -8.51
CA ASP A 60 3.65 -2.56 -8.45
C ASP A 60 2.87 -3.46 -9.40
N GLU A 61 3.43 -4.61 -9.69
CA GLU A 61 2.78 -5.59 -10.52
C GLU A 61 1.71 -6.32 -9.69
N VAL A 62 0.49 -6.31 -10.19
CA VAL A 62 -0.62 -7.03 -9.55
C VAL A 62 -1.16 -8.08 -10.50
N GLU A 63 -1.61 -9.19 -9.96
CA GLU A 63 -2.22 -10.25 -10.73
C GLU A 63 -3.73 -10.11 -10.70
N PHE A 64 -4.34 -10.14 -11.88
CA PHE A 64 -5.77 -10.02 -12.03
C PHE A 64 -6.22 -10.97 -13.14
N LEU A 65 -7.11 -11.90 -12.81
CA LEU A 65 -7.61 -12.93 -13.73
C LEU A 65 -6.48 -13.71 -14.42
N GLY A 66 -5.43 -14.02 -13.69
CA GLY A 66 -4.31 -14.80 -14.20
C GLY A 66 -3.28 -14.02 -14.99
N GLU A 67 -3.49 -12.71 -15.20
CA GLU A 67 -2.56 -11.84 -15.89
C GLU A 67 -1.98 -10.80 -14.95
N LYS A 68 -0.80 -10.29 -15.29
CA LYS A 68 -0.09 -9.31 -14.49
C LYS A 68 -0.21 -7.93 -15.10
N TYR A 69 -0.53 -6.95 -14.27
CA TYR A 69 -0.75 -5.56 -14.67
C TYR A 69 -0.08 -4.62 -13.69
N PRO A 70 0.32 -3.41 -14.13
CA PRO A 70 0.70 -2.38 -13.18
C PRO A 70 -0.52 -1.91 -12.40
N GLY A 71 -0.36 -1.72 -11.10
CA GLY A 71 -1.43 -1.23 -10.24
C GLY A 71 -0.87 -0.44 -9.09
N VAL A 72 -1.66 0.49 -8.55
CA VAL A 72 -1.29 1.23 -7.35
C VAL A 72 -1.57 0.36 -6.15
N VAL A 73 -0.55 0.08 -5.36
CA VAL A 73 -0.68 -0.66 -4.10
C VAL A 73 -0.32 0.25 -2.94
N LEU A 74 -1.01 0.07 -1.83
CA LEU A 74 -0.70 0.76 -0.59
C LEU A 74 -0.19 -0.25 0.41
N ASN A 75 0.92 0.10 1.05
CA ASN A 75 1.57 -0.76 2.04
C ASN A 75 1.81 0.02 3.33
N ALA A 76 1.54 -0.63 4.44
CA ALA A 76 1.88 -0.12 5.76
C ALA A 76 2.62 -1.22 6.52
N HIS A 77 3.69 -0.84 7.22
CA HIS A 77 4.53 -1.79 7.95
C HIS A 77 4.62 -1.38 9.42
N LEU A 78 4.60 -2.36 10.30
CA LEU A 78 4.76 -2.14 11.73
C LEU A 78 5.78 -3.14 12.27
N ASN A 79 6.79 -2.62 12.96
CA ASN A 79 7.76 -3.46 13.65
C ASN A 79 7.15 -3.96 14.96
N VAL A 80 7.05 -5.28 15.09
CA VAL A 80 6.47 -5.93 16.27
C VAL A 80 7.50 -6.83 16.98
N SER A 81 8.80 -6.58 16.78
CA SER A 81 9.86 -7.38 17.35
C SER A 81 9.81 -7.49 18.87
N ASP A 82 9.37 -6.42 19.54
CA ASP A 82 9.24 -6.38 21.01
C ASP A 82 7.84 -6.75 21.48
N GLY A 83 7.03 -7.30 20.61
CA GLY A 83 5.63 -7.62 20.89
C GLY A 83 4.70 -6.45 20.61
N ILE A 84 3.43 -6.72 20.64
CA ILE A 84 2.41 -5.70 20.40
C ILE A 84 1.12 -6.13 21.09
N HIS A 85 0.41 -5.18 21.67
CA HIS A 85 -0.94 -5.41 22.17
C HIS A 85 -1.92 -5.62 21.02
N GLU A 86 -2.87 -6.50 21.21
CA GLU A 86 -3.88 -6.81 20.21
C GLU A 86 -4.63 -5.55 19.74
N GLU A 87 -4.97 -4.66 20.67
CA GLU A 87 -5.68 -3.42 20.34
C GLU A 87 -4.86 -2.51 19.42
N LEU A 88 -3.55 -2.42 19.64
CA LEU A 88 -2.66 -1.65 18.79
C LEU A 88 -2.53 -2.27 17.41
N LEU A 89 -2.47 -3.60 17.34
CA LEU A 89 -2.40 -4.30 16.06
C LEU A 89 -3.68 -4.09 15.25
N VAL A 90 -4.84 -4.24 15.88
CA VAL A 90 -6.13 -4.01 15.22
C VAL A 90 -6.25 -2.56 14.76
N GLY A 91 -5.83 -1.61 15.58
CA GLY A 91 -5.81 -0.19 15.23
C GLY A 91 -4.91 0.10 14.03
N PHE A 92 -3.71 -0.50 14.00
CA PHE A 92 -2.78 -0.35 12.88
C PHE A 92 -3.40 -0.85 11.58
N ILE A 93 -4.01 -2.04 11.60
CA ILE A 93 -4.63 -2.62 10.41
C ILE A 93 -5.79 -1.74 9.94
N ARG A 94 -6.64 -1.28 10.87
CA ARG A 94 -7.76 -0.41 10.55
C ARG A 94 -7.29 0.90 9.92
N ASP A 95 -6.27 1.54 10.51
CA ASP A 95 -5.76 2.80 10.01
C ASP A 95 -5.14 2.64 8.63
N ALA A 96 -4.48 1.53 8.36
CA ALA A 96 -3.93 1.24 7.04
C ALA A 96 -5.04 1.11 5.99
N ILE A 97 -6.12 0.41 6.33
CA ILE A 97 -7.26 0.24 5.43
C ILE A 97 -7.96 1.59 5.20
N ASP A 98 -8.21 2.35 6.25
CA ASP A 98 -8.85 3.67 6.15
C ASP A 98 -7.99 4.62 5.32
N GLY A 99 -6.69 4.60 5.52
CA GLY A 99 -5.75 5.39 4.73
C GLY A 99 -5.77 5.01 3.25
N ALA A 100 -5.85 3.72 2.95
CA ALA A 100 -5.93 3.25 1.59
C ALA A 100 -7.24 3.69 0.91
N MET A 101 -8.35 3.63 1.63
CA MET A 101 -9.63 4.10 1.10
C MET A 101 -9.62 5.61 0.87
N THR A 102 -8.99 6.37 1.75
CA THR A 102 -8.80 7.81 1.58
C THR A 102 -7.97 8.11 0.34
N PHE A 103 -6.88 7.35 0.14
CA PHE A 103 -6.06 7.48 -1.07
C PHE A 103 -6.89 7.26 -2.33
N TRP A 104 -7.70 6.18 -2.36
CA TRP A 104 -8.49 5.87 -3.55
C TRP A 104 -9.52 6.94 -3.87
N GLY A 105 -10.20 7.50 -2.86
CA GLY A 105 -11.11 8.62 -3.06
C GLY A 105 -10.39 9.83 -3.66
N TRP A 106 -9.25 10.21 -3.08
CA TRP A 106 -8.44 11.30 -3.58
C TRP A 106 -7.91 11.03 -5.00
N PHE A 107 -7.42 9.82 -5.25
CA PHE A 107 -6.88 9.43 -6.55
C PHE A 107 -7.95 9.54 -7.65
N LEU A 108 -9.16 9.08 -7.38
CA LEU A 108 -10.26 9.17 -8.33
C LEU A 108 -10.62 10.63 -8.62
N GLU A 109 -10.60 11.50 -7.61
CA GLU A 109 -10.79 12.94 -7.81
C GLU A 109 -9.72 13.54 -8.72
N GLN A 110 -8.47 13.13 -8.54
CA GLN A 110 -7.37 13.60 -9.39
C GLN A 110 -7.55 13.14 -10.83
N GLN A 111 -8.05 11.92 -11.05
CA GLN A 111 -8.35 11.44 -12.40
C GLN A 111 -9.45 12.24 -13.08
N GLU A 112 -10.49 12.62 -12.35
CA GLU A 112 -11.56 13.44 -12.88
C GLU A 112 -11.09 14.83 -13.30
N THR A 113 -10.22 15.44 -12.49
CA THR A 113 -9.70 16.78 -12.80
C THR A 113 -8.63 16.78 -13.87
N LYS A 114 -8.02 15.63 -14.14
CA LYS A 114 -6.99 15.49 -15.17
C LYS A 114 -7.55 15.74 -16.57
N GLY A 115 -8.76 15.32 -16.78
CA GLY A 115 -9.22 15.32 -18.10
C GLY A 115 -10.49 15.85 -18.45
#